data_7cd909998c6b236b154bc4899e9d3a56
#
_entry.id   7cd909998c6b236b154bc4899e9d3a56
#
_cell.length_a   1.000
_cell.length_b   1.000
_cell.length_c   1.000
_cell.angle_alpha   90.00
_cell.angle_beta   90.00
_cell.angle_gamma   90.00
#
_symmetry.space_group_name_H-M   'P 1'
#
loop_
_entity.id
_entity.type
_entity.pdbx_description
1 polymer ?
#
loop_
_entity_poly.entity_id
_entity_poly.type
_entity_poly.pdbx_seq_one_letter_code
_entity_poly.pdbx_strand_id
1 'polypeptide(L)'
;MIHYLEHKAVDKAKWDATVAECGNIYAYSWYLDIVHPRWEALVENDYQAVMPLTGGKKFGIHYLFQPYFVQQLGVFSKTPLTSEKTSEFLDAIPNKYRFAEIRLNESNALGEGFEGIEYHRNVLLDIGQDYETIREHYHQNTKRNLAKAESSDLQLVDMVAADQVVALFRGNRGASLEKWGDAEYARLIRLAQAAVGHNNAFILGVSEKGMGQLLCAAIFMKTDGRITFLFSGLSEEGKQRQAMTYLLDQVIKKHAKQPVTFDFEGSDDDNLARFYLGLGGTEVRYPSYAFNRLSPFGKALLKVWKKR
;
A
#
# COMPACT_ATOMS: atom_id res chain seq x y z
N MET A 1 -28.46 -5.48 3.12
CA MET A 1 -28.10 -6.56 4.09
C MET A 1 -26.68 -7.02 3.77
N ILE A 2 -25.82 -7.19 4.81
CA ILE A 2 -24.43 -7.65 4.66
C ILE A 2 -24.38 -9.17 4.78
N HIS A 3 -23.74 -9.83 3.82
CA HIS A 3 -23.56 -11.28 3.77
C HIS A 3 -22.10 -11.65 3.85
N TYR A 4 -21.79 -12.69 4.61
CA TYR A 4 -20.47 -13.30 4.62
C TYR A 4 -20.36 -14.33 3.50
N LEU A 5 -19.26 -14.27 2.74
CA LEU A 5 -18.95 -15.21 1.66
C LEU A 5 -17.54 -15.81 1.86
N GLU A 6 -17.45 -17.12 1.67
CA GLU A 6 -16.16 -17.78 1.52
C GLU A 6 -15.54 -17.43 0.15
N HIS A 7 -14.23 -17.49 0.04
CA HIS A 7 -13.49 -17.12 -1.17
C HIS A 7 -14.08 -17.67 -2.48
N LYS A 8 -14.50 -18.94 -2.49
CA LYS A 8 -15.05 -19.61 -3.69
C LYS A 8 -16.42 -19.09 -4.11
N ALA A 9 -17.14 -18.45 -3.19
CA ALA A 9 -18.47 -17.92 -3.44
C ALA A 9 -18.46 -16.45 -3.89
N VAL A 10 -17.31 -15.80 -3.88
CA VAL A 10 -17.17 -14.40 -4.29
C VAL A 10 -17.25 -14.31 -5.82
N ASP A 11 -18.20 -13.52 -6.33
CA ASP A 11 -18.23 -13.08 -7.72
C ASP A 11 -17.17 -11.99 -7.93
N LYS A 12 -16.00 -12.40 -8.44
CA LYS A 12 -14.86 -11.52 -8.60
C LYS A 12 -15.10 -10.38 -9.59
N ALA A 13 -15.94 -10.59 -10.60
CA ALA A 13 -16.26 -9.55 -11.56
C ALA A 13 -17.07 -8.41 -10.91
N LYS A 14 -18.10 -8.75 -10.12
CA LYS A 14 -18.87 -7.76 -9.36
C LYS A 14 -18.04 -7.10 -8.26
N TRP A 15 -17.18 -7.89 -7.60
CA TRP A 15 -16.25 -7.40 -6.59
C TRP A 15 -15.31 -6.34 -7.16
N ASP A 16 -14.61 -6.67 -8.25
CA ASP A 16 -13.62 -5.77 -8.89
C ASP A 16 -14.28 -4.53 -9.48
N ALA A 17 -15.52 -4.63 -9.97
CA ALA A 17 -16.30 -3.47 -10.41
C ALA A 17 -16.57 -2.47 -9.26
N THR A 18 -16.81 -2.96 -8.04
CA THR A 18 -16.99 -2.09 -6.87
C THR A 18 -15.68 -1.47 -6.42
N VAL A 19 -14.60 -2.26 -6.39
CA VAL A 19 -13.28 -1.80 -5.97
C VAL A 19 -12.71 -0.76 -6.95
N ALA A 20 -12.97 -0.91 -8.26
CA ALA A 20 -12.52 0.01 -9.28
C ALA A 20 -13.00 1.45 -9.05
N GLU A 21 -14.24 1.63 -8.59
CA GLU A 21 -14.82 2.95 -8.29
C GLU A 21 -14.13 3.63 -7.08
N CYS A 22 -13.44 2.87 -6.23
CA CYS A 22 -12.77 3.37 -5.03
C CYS A 22 -11.28 3.74 -5.25
N GLY A 23 -10.72 3.45 -6.42
CA GLY A 23 -9.34 3.78 -6.77
C GLY A 23 -8.25 3.10 -5.92
N ASN A 24 -8.59 2.04 -5.16
CA ASN A 24 -7.67 1.36 -4.27
C ASN A 24 -7.20 0.04 -4.89
N ILE A 25 -5.88 -0.09 -5.09
CA ILE A 25 -5.29 -1.26 -5.75
C ILE A 25 -5.31 -2.54 -4.89
N TYR A 26 -5.24 -2.41 -3.57
CA TYR A 26 -5.04 -3.55 -2.66
C TYR A 26 -6.24 -4.49 -2.57
N ALA A 27 -7.44 -3.99 -2.89
CA ALA A 27 -8.68 -4.74 -2.76
C ALA A 27 -9.12 -5.47 -4.03
N TYR A 28 -8.47 -5.28 -5.17
CA TYR A 28 -8.76 -6.07 -6.36
C TYR A 28 -8.62 -7.57 -6.07
N SER A 29 -9.54 -8.37 -6.58
CA SER A 29 -9.58 -9.81 -6.32
C SER A 29 -8.29 -10.52 -6.72
N TRP A 30 -7.71 -10.17 -7.88
CA TRP A 30 -6.44 -10.72 -8.33
C TRP A 30 -5.26 -10.34 -7.39
N TYR A 31 -5.28 -9.12 -6.82
CA TYR A 31 -4.28 -8.67 -5.86
C TYR A 31 -4.37 -9.49 -4.56
N LEU A 32 -5.58 -9.60 -4.02
CA LEU A 32 -5.88 -10.38 -2.82
C LEU A 32 -5.53 -11.86 -3.00
N ASP A 33 -5.79 -12.45 -4.17
CA ASP A 33 -5.42 -13.84 -4.48
C ASP A 33 -3.91 -14.10 -4.38
N ILE A 34 -3.09 -13.09 -4.66
CA ILE A 34 -1.63 -13.21 -4.57
C ILE A 34 -1.14 -12.99 -3.14
N VAL A 35 -1.64 -11.95 -2.46
CA VAL A 35 -1.17 -11.60 -1.12
C VAL A 35 -1.77 -12.49 -0.04
N HIS A 36 -3.01 -12.97 -0.24
CA HIS A 36 -3.72 -13.84 0.69
C HIS A 36 -4.73 -14.78 -0.02
N PRO A 37 -4.30 -15.90 -0.61
CA PRO A 37 -5.13 -16.73 -1.53
C PRO A 37 -6.44 -17.31 -0.97
N ARG A 38 -6.67 -17.22 0.34
CA ARG A 38 -7.86 -17.73 1.02
C ARG A 38 -8.61 -16.62 1.76
N TRP A 39 -8.58 -15.40 1.21
CA TRP A 39 -9.37 -14.30 1.73
C TRP A 39 -10.87 -14.61 1.62
N GLU A 40 -11.64 -14.08 2.54
CA GLU A 40 -13.09 -14.17 2.60
C GLU A 40 -13.69 -12.78 2.45
N ALA A 41 -15.00 -12.66 2.37
CA ALA A 41 -15.64 -11.39 2.07
C ALA A 41 -16.88 -11.12 2.93
N LEU A 42 -17.09 -9.85 3.24
CA LEU A 42 -18.39 -9.30 3.54
C LEU A 42 -18.88 -8.52 2.33
N VAL A 43 -20.13 -8.76 1.93
CA VAL A 43 -20.73 -8.17 0.73
C VAL A 43 -22.10 -7.63 1.08
N GLU A 44 -22.34 -6.35 0.79
CA GLU A 44 -23.65 -5.74 0.96
C GLU A 44 -24.46 -5.86 -0.32
N ASN A 45 -25.68 -6.37 -0.18
CA ASN A 45 -26.67 -6.55 -1.27
C ASN A 45 -26.01 -7.24 -2.49
N ASP A 46 -26.15 -6.65 -3.69
CA ASP A 46 -25.47 -7.11 -4.91
C ASP A 46 -24.17 -6.33 -5.14
N TYR A 47 -23.20 -6.49 -4.23
CA TYR A 47 -21.85 -5.85 -4.29
C TYR A 47 -21.91 -4.31 -4.32
N GLN A 48 -22.87 -3.68 -3.62
CA GLN A 48 -22.90 -2.22 -3.47
C GLN A 48 -21.76 -1.72 -2.58
N ALA A 49 -21.43 -2.49 -1.55
CA ALA A 49 -20.24 -2.32 -0.74
C ALA A 49 -19.62 -3.67 -0.39
N VAL A 50 -18.31 -3.72 -0.24
CA VAL A 50 -17.55 -4.95 -0.01
C VAL A 50 -16.43 -4.71 1.00
N MET A 51 -16.08 -5.76 1.77
CA MET A 51 -14.94 -5.73 2.70
C MET A 51 -14.20 -7.07 2.65
N PRO A 52 -12.91 -7.11 2.30
CA PRO A 52 -12.14 -8.35 2.34
C PRO A 52 -11.77 -8.71 3.78
N LEU A 53 -11.84 -10.00 4.08
CA LEU A 53 -11.42 -10.58 5.35
C LEU A 53 -10.17 -11.43 5.13
N THR A 54 -9.03 -10.88 5.46
CA THR A 54 -7.72 -11.56 5.33
C THR A 54 -7.43 -12.35 6.61
N GLY A 55 -8.02 -13.54 6.69
CA GLY A 55 -8.03 -14.37 7.89
C GLY A 55 -6.94 -15.44 7.93
N GLY A 56 -6.38 -15.67 9.11
CA GLY A 56 -5.51 -16.78 9.42
C GLY A 56 -6.07 -17.70 10.52
N LYS A 57 -5.41 -18.84 10.71
CA LYS A 57 -5.70 -19.74 11.82
C LYS A 57 -4.40 -20.19 12.47
N LYS A 58 -4.26 -20.01 13.78
CA LYS A 58 -3.12 -20.48 14.54
C LYS A 58 -3.59 -21.01 15.91
N PHE A 59 -3.09 -22.18 16.31
CA PHE A 59 -3.52 -22.86 17.54
C PHE A 59 -5.05 -23.02 17.68
N GLY A 60 -5.76 -23.28 16.56
CA GLY A 60 -7.21 -23.37 16.54
C GLY A 60 -7.96 -22.04 16.54
N ILE A 61 -7.29 -20.92 16.75
CA ILE A 61 -7.87 -19.57 16.81
C ILE A 61 -7.84 -18.91 15.43
N HIS A 62 -9.01 -18.49 14.95
CA HIS A 62 -9.11 -17.67 13.74
C HIS A 62 -8.87 -16.20 14.10
N TYR A 63 -8.13 -15.49 13.26
CA TYR A 63 -7.80 -14.08 13.41
C TYR A 63 -7.76 -13.38 12.06
N LEU A 64 -7.96 -12.05 12.06
CA LEU A 64 -7.74 -11.19 10.90
C LEU A 64 -6.42 -10.43 11.07
N PHE A 65 -5.73 -10.24 9.97
CA PHE A 65 -4.44 -9.52 9.95
C PHE A 65 -4.24 -8.79 8.63
N GLN A 66 -3.32 -7.83 8.62
CA GLN A 66 -2.92 -7.11 7.40
C GLN A 66 -1.87 -7.92 6.65
N PRO A 67 -2.12 -8.36 5.40
CA PRO A 67 -1.12 -9.05 4.59
C PRO A 67 0.07 -8.15 4.24
N TYR A 68 1.23 -8.76 3.96
CA TYR A 68 2.35 -8.03 3.37
C TYR A 68 1.95 -7.41 2.03
N PHE A 69 2.52 -6.24 1.74
CA PHE A 69 2.27 -5.46 0.51
C PHE A 69 0.83 -4.93 0.40
N VAL A 70 0.16 -4.78 1.52
CA VAL A 70 -1.17 -4.20 1.61
C VAL A 70 -1.15 -3.15 2.71
N GLN A 71 -1.24 -1.87 2.35
CA GLN A 71 -1.29 -0.82 3.37
C GLN A 71 -2.67 -0.69 3.98
N GLN A 72 -3.71 -0.65 3.15
CA GLN A 72 -5.08 -0.32 3.54
C GLN A 72 -6.08 -1.28 2.91
N LEU A 73 -7.06 -1.71 3.70
CA LEU A 73 -8.22 -2.47 3.27
C LEU A 73 -9.50 -1.84 3.84
N GLY A 74 -10.36 -2.61 4.51
CA GLY A 74 -11.61 -2.13 5.07
C GLY A 74 -12.76 -2.21 4.07
N VAL A 75 -13.69 -1.27 4.16
CA VAL A 75 -14.90 -1.23 3.34
C VAL A 75 -14.67 -0.42 2.08
N PHE A 76 -15.09 -0.95 0.95
CA PHE A 76 -15.09 -0.31 -0.37
C PHE A 76 -16.55 -0.22 -0.84
N SER A 77 -16.98 0.94 -1.31
CA SER A 77 -18.39 1.19 -1.64
C SER A 77 -18.53 2.07 -2.87
N LYS A 78 -19.53 1.78 -3.68
CA LYS A 78 -19.96 2.60 -4.83
C LYS A 78 -20.58 3.94 -4.42
N THR A 79 -20.93 4.08 -3.15
CA THR A 79 -21.48 5.31 -2.59
C THR A 79 -20.61 5.79 -1.43
N PRO A 80 -20.60 7.10 -1.12
CA PRO A 80 -19.86 7.61 0.03
C PRO A 80 -20.17 6.84 1.32
N LEU A 81 -19.14 6.42 2.03
CA LEU A 81 -19.27 5.69 3.29
C LEU A 81 -19.56 6.65 4.44
N THR A 82 -20.54 6.26 5.26
CA THR A 82 -20.76 6.89 6.57
C THR A 82 -20.08 6.08 7.67
N SER A 83 -19.91 6.67 8.85
CA SER A 83 -19.38 5.98 10.02
C SER A 83 -20.26 4.80 10.45
N GLU A 84 -21.60 4.97 10.33
CA GLU A 84 -22.56 3.92 10.64
C GLU A 84 -22.39 2.72 9.69
N LYS A 85 -22.20 3.00 8.38
CA LYS A 85 -21.99 1.94 7.39
C LYS A 85 -20.69 1.19 7.64
N THR A 86 -19.61 1.90 7.97
CA THR A 86 -18.34 1.26 8.33
C THR A 86 -18.53 0.38 9.58
N SER A 87 -19.27 0.86 10.58
CA SER A 87 -19.58 0.13 11.81
C SER A 87 -20.38 -1.14 11.53
N GLU A 88 -21.42 -1.07 10.68
CA GLU A 88 -22.21 -2.23 10.29
C GLU A 88 -21.33 -3.35 9.69
N PHE A 89 -20.34 -3.01 8.88
CA PHE A 89 -19.40 -3.99 8.32
C PHE A 89 -18.49 -4.59 9.38
N LEU A 90 -17.97 -3.76 10.30
CA LEU A 90 -17.12 -4.26 11.39
C LEU A 90 -17.89 -5.18 12.34
N ASP A 91 -19.16 -4.88 12.63
CA ASP A 91 -20.04 -5.70 13.45
C ASP A 91 -20.44 -7.00 12.73
N ALA A 92 -20.52 -7.00 11.39
CA ALA A 92 -20.78 -8.17 10.59
C ALA A 92 -19.60 -9.16 10.48
N ILE A 93 -18.40 -8.79 11.02
CA ILE A 93 -17.25 -9.71 11.04
C ILE A 93 -17.60 -10.99 11.80
N PRO A 94 -17.53 -12.18 11.16
CA PRO A 94 -17.96 -13.44 11.75
C PRO A 94 -17.35 -13.73 13.11
N ASN A 95 -18.14 -14.24 14.04
CA ASN A 95 -17.72 -14.54 15.42
C ASN A 95 -16.63 -15.62 15.53
N LYS A 96 -16.36 -16.36 14.44
CA LYS A 96 -15.20 -17.27 14.35
C LYS A 96 -13.88 -16.52 14.53
N TYR A 97 -13.79 -15.27 14.07
CA TYR A 97 -12.60 -14.43 14.27
C TYR A 97 -12.59 -13.92 15.71
N ARG A 98 -11.62 -14.40 16.47
CA ARG A 98 -11.47 -14.10 17.91
C ARG A 98 -10.51 -12.96 18.17
N PHE A 99 -9.74 -12.56 17.17
CA PHE A 99 -8.77 -11.49 17.22
C PHE A 99 -8.66 -10.83 15.85
N ALA A 100 -8.50 -9.53 15.82
CA ALA A 100 -8.21 -8.79 14.59
C ALA A 100 -7.25 -7.64 14.86
N GLU A 101 -6.38 -7.39 13.89
CA GLU A 101 -5.58 -6.17 13.70
C GLU A 101 -5.58 -5.90 12.20
N ILE A 102 -6.42 -4.99 11.74
CA ILE A 102 -6.59 -4.63 10.33
C ILE A 102 -6.52 -3.13 10.15
N ARG A 103 -5.97 -2.70 9.03
CA ARG A 103 -5.93 -1.31 8.63
C ARG A 103 -7.03 -1.05 7.62
N LEU A 104 -7.87 -0.07 7.92
CA LEU A 104 -8.93 0.38 7.05
C LEU A 104 -8.39 1.43 6.09
N ASN A 105 -9.13 1.77 5.05
CA ASN A 105 -8.71 2.84 4.14
C ASN A 105 -9.17 4.22 4.65
N GLU A 106 -8.62 5.25 4.06
CA GLU A 106 -8.88 6.65 4.44
C GLU A 106 -10.34 7.10 4.32
N SER A 107 -11.15 6.38 3.51
CA SER A 107 -12.58 6.65 3.35
C SER A 107 -13.44 6.00 4.45
N ASN A 108 -12.85 5.15 5.29
CA ASN A 108 -13.56 4.45 6.35
C ASN A 108 -13.60 5.32 7.63
N ALA A 109 -14.52 6.26 7.67
CA ALA A 109 -14.80 7.00 8.88
C ALA A 109 -15.29 6.05 9.99
N LEU A 110 -14.85 6.28 11.22
CA LEU A 110 -15.32 5.58 12.41
C LEU A 110 -15.98 6.58 13.35
N GLY A 111 -17.13 6.22 13.91
CA GLY A 111 -17.87 7.05 14.87
C GLY A 111 -17.15 7.18 16.22
N GLU A 112 -17.58 8.15 17.01
CA GLU A 112 -17.13 8.27 18.39
C GLU A 112 -17.51 7.01 19.20
N GLY A 113 -16.59 6.52 20.03
CA GLY A 113 -16.85 5.37 20.92
C GLY A 113 -16.34 4.02 20.43
N PHE A 114 -15.73 3.93 19.25
CA PHE A 114 -15.01 2.71 18.86
C PHE A 114 -13.73 2.54 19.69
N GLU A 115 -13.64 1.45 20.45
CA GLU A 115 -12.42 1.06 21.14
C GLU A 115 -11.44 0.35 20.18
N GLY A 116 -10.14 0.48 20.43
CA GLY A 116 -9.10 -0.23 19.66
C GLY A 116 -8.79 0.39 18.32
N ILE A 117 -9.05 1.71 18.14
CA ILE A 117 -8.68 2.46 16.96
C ILE A 117 -7.34 3.15 17.18
N GLU A 118 -6.45 3.01 16.22
CA GLU A 118 -5.24 3.79 16.07
C GLU A 118 -5.23 4.44 14.69
N TYR A 119 -4.62 5.60 14.56
CA TYR A 119 -4.49 6.28 13.27
C TYR A 119 -3.07 6.22 12.78
N HIS A 120 -2.91 5.84 11.53
CA HIS A 120 -1.63 5.77 10.82
C HIS A 120 -1.52 6.89 9.80
N ARG A 121 -0.29 7.27 9.52
CA ARG A 121 0.04 8.33 8.56
C ARG A 121 0.12 7.75 7.14
N ASN A 122 -0.50 8.45 6.20
CA ASN A 122 -0.21 8.35 4.78
C ASN A 122 0.19 9.73 4.24
N VAL A 123 0.83 9.79 3.08
CA VAL A 123 1.20 11.04 2.42
C VAL A 123 0.72 10.98 0.98
N LEU A 124 -0.12 11.93 0.60
CA LEU A 124 -0.72 12.04 -0.72
C LEU A 124 -0.28 13.35 -1.38
N LEU A 125 -0.15 13.34 -2.71
CA LEU A 125 0.14 14.52 -3.52
C LEU A 125 -0.84 14.58 -4.70
N ASP A 126 -1.57 15.68 -4.81
CA ASP A 126 -2.35 15.97 -6.00
C ASP A 126 -1.41 16.39 -7.15
N ILE A 127 -1.34 15.57 -8.19
CA ILE A 127 -0.53 15.81 -9.39
C ILE A 127 -1.37 16.27 -10.59
N GLY A 128 -2.64 16.65 -10.37
CA GLY A 128 -3.52 17.24 -11.38
C GLY A 128 -3.11 18.64 -11.85
N GLN A 129 -2.15 19.25 -11.18
CA GLN A 129 -1.63 20.58 -11.46
C GLN A 129 -0.45 20.55 -12.43
N ASP A 130 -0.04 21.75 -12.91
CA ASP A 130 1.20 21.91 -13.66
C ASP A 130 2.40 21.49 -12.82
N TYR A 131 3.39 20.81 -13.45
CA TYR A 131 4.58 20.36 -12.76
C TYR A 131 5.32 21.48 -12.04
N GLU A 132 5.43 22.66 -12.65
CA GLU A 132 6.10 23.79 -12.01
C GLU A 132 5.39 24.23 -10.73
N THR A 133 4.06 24.27 -10.73
CA THR A 133 3.25 24.53 -9.54
C THR A 133 3.50 23.50 -8.45
N ILE A 134 3.55 22.20 -8.79
CA ILE A 134 3.85 21.13 -7.85
C ILE A 134 5.27 21.34 -7.28
N ARG A 135 6.25 21.62 -8.14
CA ARG A 135 7.66 21.82 -7.75
C ARG A 135 7.85 23.02 -6.83
N GLU A 136 7.05 24.07 -6.96
CA GLU A 136 7.09 25.23 -6.06
C GLU A 136 6.84 24.83 -4.60
N HIS A 137 6.00 23.82 -4.36
CA HIS A 137 5.69 23.29 -3.03
C HIS A 137 6.77 22.35 -2.47
N TYR A 138 7.78 21.97 -3.25
CA TYR A 138 8.89 21.16 -2.74
C TYR A 138 9.65 21.94 -1.65
N HIS A 139 9.99 21.24 -0.57
CA HIS A 139 10.84 21.81 0.47
C HIS A 139 12.23 22.16 -0.08
N GLN A 140 12.88 23.15 0.51
CA GLN A 140 14.20 23.62 0.07
C GLN A 140 15.27 22.51 0.05
N ASN A 141 15.18 21.56 1.01
CA ASN A 141 16.09 20.42 1.02
C ASN A 141 15.86 19.50 -0.19
N THR A 142 14.61 19.26 -0.56
CA THR A 142 14.26 18.47 -1.75
C THR A 142 14.72 19.14 -3.03
N LYS A 143 14.53 20.46 -3.15
CA LYS A 143 15.03 21.26 -4.29
C LYS A 143 16.55 21.15 -4.44
N ARG A 144 17.30 21.23 -3.33
CA ARG A 144 18.77 21.05 -3.35
C ARG A 144 19.19 19.64 -3.74
N ASN A 145 18.50 18.63 -3.19
CA ASN A 145 18.75 17.23 -3.51
C ASN A 145 18.47 16.93 -4.99
N LEU A 146 17.38 17.49 -5.52
CA LEU A 146 17.03 17.34 -6.93
C LEU A 146 18.06 18.03 -7.85
N ALA A 147 18.48 19.25 -7.53
CA ALA A 147 19.55 19.93 -8.28
C ALA A 147 20.86 19.13 -8.30
N LYS A 148 21.21 18.50 -7.15
CA LYS A 148 22.37 17.59 -7.08
C LYS A 148 22.16 16.37 -7.99
N ALA A 149 20.99 15.77 -7.98
CA ALA A 149 20.67 14.62 -8.82
C ALA A 149 20.71 14.98 -10.31
N GLU A 150 20.12 16.11 -10.70
CA GLU A 150 20.12 16.64 -12.08
C GLU A 150 21.55 16.90 -12.60
N SER A 151 22.49 17.27 -11.72
CA SER A 151 23.92 17.46 -12.08
C SER A 151 24.74 16.16 -12.10
N SER A 152 24.14 15.01 -11.79
CA SER A 152 24.84 13.74 -11.56
C SER A 152 24.75 12.75 -12.73
N ASP A 153 24.51 13.20 -13.96
CA ASP A 153 24.39 12.37 -15.17
C ASP A 153 23.44 11.16 -15.01
N LEU A 154 22.32 11.35 -14.30
CA LEU A 154 21.32 10.35 -14.10
C LEU A 154 20.39 10.24 -15.32
N GLN A 155 19.88 9.03 -15.54
CA GLN A 155 18.84 8.76 -16.54
C GLN A 155 17.80 7.82 -16.00
N LEU A 156 16.53 7.98 -16.45
CA LEU A 156 15.49 7.01 -16.23
C LEU A 156 15.75 5.73 -17.04
N VAL A 157 15.42 4.61 -16.43
CA VAL A 157 15.43 3.29 -17.05
C VAL A 157 14.01 2.76 -17.02
N ASP A 158 13.42 2.59 -18.20
CA ASP A 158 12.13 1.94 -18.38
C ASP A 158 12.31 0.42 -18.38
N MET A 159 11.22 -0.30 -18.13
CA MET A 159 11.15 -1.77 -18.17
C MET A 159 12.13 -2.49 -17.23
N VAL A 160 12.33 -1.95 -16.04
CA VAL A 160 13.06 -2.63 -14.97
C VAL A 160 12.27 -3.86 -14.53
N ALA A 161 12.93 -5.01 -14.38
CA ALA A 161 12.29 -6.21 -13.88
C ALA A 161 12.06 -6.14 -12.35
N ALA A 162 10.98 -6.74 -11.85
CA ALA A 162 10.63 -6.70 -10.44
C ALA A 162 11.71 -7.34 -9.52
N ASP A 163 12.40 -8.36 -10.00
CA ASP A 163 13.51 -9.01 -9.30
C ASP A 163 14.73 -8.09 -9.13
N GLN A 164 14.98 -7.18 -10.08
CA GLN A 164 16.03 -6.17 -9.96
C GLN A 164 15.70 -5.15 -8.85
N VAL A 165 14.43 -4.75 -8.71
CA VAL A 165 13.99 -3.90 -7.58
C VAL A 165 14.21 -4.60 -6.24
N VAL A 166 13.83 -5.87 -6.18
CA VAL A 166 14.03 -6.71 -4.98
C VAL A 166 15.52 -6.89 -4.67
N ALA A 167 16.36 -7.12 -5.69
CA ALA A 167 17.81 -7.27 -5.50
C ALA A 167 18.43 -6.01 -4.90
N LEU A 168 18.09 -4.81 -5.42
CA LEU A 168 18.52 -3.54 -4.85
C LEU A 168 18.09 -3.36 -3.39
N PHE A 169 16.84 -3.71 -3.08
CA PHE A 169 16.33 -3.63 -1.72
C PHE A 169 17.07 -4.59 -0.77
N ARG A 170 17.24 -5.84 -1.16
CA ARG A 170 17.95 -6.86 -0.37
C ARG A 170 19.42 -6.51 -0.14
N GLY A 171 20.06 -5.88 -1.11
CA GLY A 171 21.46 -5.43 -1.01
C GLY A 171 21.67 -4.28 -0.03
N ASN A 172 20.61 -3.62 0.43
CA ASN A 172 20.70 -2.49 1.36
C ASN A 172 19.74 -2.70 2.55
N ARG A 173 18.59 -2.04 2.55
CA ARG A 173 17.64 -2.03 3.68
C ARG A 173 17.11 -3.43 4.02
N GLY A 174 16.90 -4.27 3.02
CA GLY A 174 16.40 -5.63 3.18
C GLY A 174 17.34 -6.55 3.96
N ALA A 175 18.64 -6.28 3.95
CA ALA A 175 19.63 -7.05 4.71
C ALA A 175 19.41 -7.03 6.23
N SER A 176 18.72 -6.00 6.75
CA SER A 176 18.40 -5.84 8.18
C SER A 176 17.00 -6.31 8.56
N LEU A 177 16.19 -6.79 7.62
CA LEU A 177 14.80 -7.21 7.86
C LEU A 177 14.72 -8.73 8.12
N GLU A 178 14.85 -9.13 9.37
CA GLU A 178 14.77 -10.55 9.78
C GLU A 178 13.42 -11.24 9.46
N LYS A 179 12.35 -10.46 9.27
CA LYS A 179 10.97 -10.98 9.06
C LYS A 179 10.64 -11.32 7.61
N TRP A 180 11.47 -10.90 6.65
CA TRP A 180 11.22 -11.12 5.22
C TRP A 180 12.16 -12.19 4.68
N GLY A 181 11.58 -13.32 4.28
CA GLY A 181 12.28 -14.42 3.62
C GLY A 181 12.08 -14.43 2.11
N ASP A 182 12.62 -15.44 1.44
CA ASP A 182 12.50 -15.61 -0.01
C ASP A 182 11.04 -15.74 -0.46
N ALA A 183 10.16 -16.28 0.39
CA ALA A 183 8.74 -16.41 0.08
C ALA A 183 8.02 -15.06 -0.06
N GLU A 184 8.34 -14.08 0.80
CA GLU A 184 7.79 -12.73 0.73
C GLU A 184 8.30 -12.00 -0.51
N TYR A 185 9.59 -12.08 -0.81
CA TYR A 185 10.17 -11.50 -2.02
C TYR A 185 9.61 -12.14 -3.31
N ALA A 186 9.47 -13.45 -3.35
CA ALA A 186 8.85 -14.14 -4.48
C ALA A 186 7.37 -13.74 -4.66
N ARG A 187 6.65 -13.48 -3.56
CA ARG A 187 5.28 -12.97 -3.61
C ARG A 187 5.22 -11.57 -4.18
N LEU A 188 6.12 -10.67 -3.77
CA LEU A 188 6.23 -9.32 -4.31
C LEU A 188 6.52 -9.32 -5.81
N ILE A 189 7.47 -10.15 -6.26
CA ILE A 189 7.80 -10.28 -7.69
C ILE A 189 6.56 -10.74 -8.48
N ARG A 190 5.87 -11.79 -8.01
CA ARG A 190 4.63 -12.27 -8.67
C ARG A 190 3.54 -11.19 -8.69
N LEU A 191 3.40 -10.43 -7.59
CA LEU A 191 2.44 -9.34 -7.48
C LEU A 191 2.73 -8.25 -8.52
N ALA A 192 3.98 -7.80 -8.62
CA ALA A 192 4.39 -6.80 -9.58
C ALA A 192 4.20 -7.27 -11.04
N GLN A 193 4.56 -8.53 -11.34
CA GLN A 193 4.35 -9.13 -12.66
C GLN A 193 2.87 -9.22 -13.03
N ALA A 194 2.01 -9.65 -12.11
CA ALA A 194 0.57 -9.70 -12.32
C ALA A 194 0.00 -8.29 -12.53
N ALA A 195 0.41 -7.31 -11.72
CA ALA A 195 -0.03 -5.94 -11.84
C ALA A 195 0.35 -5.31 -13.21
N VAL A 196 1.57 -5.58 -13.69
CA VAL A 196 1.98 -5.17 -15.05
C VAL A 196 1.11 -5.85 -16.10
N GLY A 197 0.83 -7.14 -15.96
CA GLY A 197 -0.05 -7.90 -16.86
C GLY A 197 -1.50 -7.37 -16.89
N HIS A 198 -2.00 -6.84 -15.78
CA HIS A 198 -3.30 -6.18 -15.67
C HIS A 198 -3.28 -4.70 -16.10
N ASN A 199 -2.15 -4.15 -16.54
CA ASN A 199 -1.94 -2.72 -16.79
C ASN A 199 -2.18 -1.84 -15.54
N ASN A 200 -2.02 -2.43 -14.36
CA ASN A 200 -2.16 -1.77 -13.06
C ASN A 200 -0.81 -1.47 -12.38
N ALA A 201 0.31 -1.59 -13.09
CA ALA A 201 1.61 -1.20 -12.58
C ALA A 201 2.59 -0.82 -13.69
N PHE A 202 3.60 -0.06 -13.31
CA PHE A 202 4.83 0.16 -14.06
C PHE A 202 6.03 0.13 -13.11
N ILE A 203 7.21 -0.21 -13.66
CA ILE A 203 8.44 -0.30 -12.89
C ILE A 203 9.47 0.57 -13.57
N LEU A 204 10.04 1.51 -12.82
CA LEU A 204 11.05 2.43 -13.30
C LEU A 204 12.30 2.35 -12.44
N GLY A 205 13.43 2.63 -13.04
CA GLY A 205 14.70 2.75 -12.34
C GLY A 205 15.47 3.99 -12.74
N VAL A 206 16.59 4.19 -12.08
CA VAL A 206 17.57 5.22 -12.39
C VAL A 206 18.94 4.58 -12.47
N SER A 207 19.69 4.90 -13.50
CA SER A 207 21.10 4.55 -13.67
C SER A 207 21.91 5.80 -13.99
N GLU A 208 23.22 5.67 -13.97
CA GLU A 208 24.11 6.64 -14.59
C GLU A 208 24.07 6.47 -16.11
N LYS A 209 24.16 7.58 -16.86
CA LYS A 209 24.20 7.55 -18.32
C LYS A 209 25.37 6.70 -18.82
N GLY A 210 25.09 5.78 -19.72
CA GLY A 210 26.11 4.88 -20.29
C GLY A 210 26.56 3.75 -19.36
N MET A 211 26.09 3.70 -18.09
CA MET A 211 26.39 2.64 -17.14
C MET A 211 25.11 1.82 -16.94
N GLY A 212 25.12 0.53 -17.20
CA GLY A 212 23.92 -0.32 -17.08
C GLY A 212 23.49 -0.64 -15.65
N GLN A 213 24.23 -0.19 -14.62
CA GLN A 213 23.94 -0.49 -13.22
C GLN A 213 22.84 0.42 -12.68
N LEU A 214 21.80 -0.19 -12.11
CA LEU A 214 20.72 0.53 -11.44
C LEU A 214 21.20 1.12 -10.10
N LEU A 215 20.94 2.40 -9.91
CA LEU A 215 21.17 3.13 -8.66
C LEU A 215 19.96 3.06 -7.74
N CYS A 216 18.76 3.12 -8.29
CA CYS A 216 17.51 2.83 -7.61
C CYS A 216 16.47 2.30 -8.60
N ALA A 217 15.45 1.65 -8.09
CA ALA A 217 14.28 1.27 -8.87
C ALA A 217 13.04 1.14 -7.97
N ALA A 218 11.85 1.29 -8.57
CA ALA A 218 10.61 1.25 -7.81
C ALA A 218 9.46 0.63 -8.62
N ILE A 219 8.55 0.00 -7.89
CA ILE A 219 7.28 -0.54 -8.37
C ILE A 219 6.20 0.47 -8.03
N PHE A 220 5.51 0.96 -9.04
CA PHE A 220 4.38 1.86 -8.92
C PHE A 220 3.12 1.10 -9.33
N MET A 221 2.14 1.04 -8.42
CA MET A 221 0.80 0.56 -8.77
C MET A 221 -0.02 1.70 -9.35
N LYS A 222 -0.96 1.37 -10.24
CA LYS A 222 -1.77 2.36 -10.94
C LYS A 222 -3.24 1.92 -11.00
N THR A 223 -4.13 2.83 -10.65
CA THR A 223 -5.58 2.77 -10.88
C THR A 223 -6.04 4.03 -11.60
N ASP A 224 -7.34 4.17 -11.92
CA ASP A 224 -7.92 5.34 -12.58
C ASP A 224 -7.84 6.51 -11.65
N GLY A 225 -7.25 6.96 -10.93
CA GLY A 225 -7.21 8.14 -10.05
C GLY A 225 -6.04 8.11 -9.08
N ARG A 226 -5.23 7.04 -9.08
CA ARG A 226 -4.15 6.92 -8.11
C ARG A 226 -2.92 6.21 -8.68
N ILE A 227 -1.74 6.76 -8.36
CA ILE A 227 -0.45 6.08 -8.52
C ILE A 227 0.12 5.86 -7.13
N THR A 228 0.33 4.60 -6.75
CA THR A 228 0.86 4.23 -5.43
C THR A 228 2.32 3.78 -5.55
N PHE A 229 3.21 4.41 -4.81
CA PHE A 229 4.62 4.05 -4.68
C PHE A 229 4.77 2.85 -3.75
N LEU A 230 4.50 1.64 -4.27
CA LEU A 230 4.37 0.43 -3.45
C LEU A 230 5.69 -0.05 -2.84
N PHE A 231 6.76 -0.10 -3.62
CA PHE A 231 8.01 -0.70 -3.18
C PHE A 231 9.21 -0.18 -3.95
N SER A 232 10.37 -0.07 -3.30
CA SER A 232 11.58 0.44 -3.94
C SER A 232 12.86 -0.18 -3.39
N GLY A 233 13.89 -0.22 -4.24
CA GLY A 233 15.27 -0.53 -3.87
C GLY A 233 16.18 0.65 -4.21
N LEU A 234 17.18 0.89 -3.37
CA LEU A 234 18.13 2.00 -3.49
C LEU A 234 19.52 1.53 -3.08
N SER A 235 20.52 1.71 -3.94
CA SER A 235 21.92 1.43 -3.63
C SER A 235 22.54 2.54 -2.77
N GLU A 236 23.66 2.27 -2.12
CA GLU A 236 24.39 3.31 -1.37
C GLU A 236 24.88 4.44 -2.28
N GLU A 237 25.35 4.11 -3.48
CA GLU A 237 25.71 5.12 -4.48
C GLU A 237 24.49 5.94 -4.91
N GLY A 238 23.35 5.28 -5.17
CA GLY A 238 22.08 5.95 -5.52
C GLY A 238 21.61 6.89 -4.42
N LYS A 239 21.81 6.53 -3.15
CA LYS A 239 21.52 7.40 -2.00
C LYS A 239 22.41 8.66 -2.01
N GLN A 240 23.71 8.50 -2.24
CA GLN A 240 24.64 9.62 -2.32
C GLN A 240 24.31 10.58 -3.48
N ARG A 241 23.85 10.05 -4.61
CA ARG A 241 23.50 10.81 -5.82
C ARG A 241 22.05 11.27 -5.85
N GLN A 242 21.28 11.05 -4.77
CA GLN A 242 19.86 11.42 -4.67
C GLN A 242 18.97 10.78 -5.74
N ALA A 243 19.30 9.56 -6.18
CA ALA A 243 18.63 8.88 -7.29
C ALA A 243 17.12 8.63 -7.02
N MET A 244 16.70 8.38 -5.76
CA MET A 244 15.30 8.21 -5.43
C MET A 244 14.52 9.53 -5.53
N THR A 245 15.12 10.65 -5.11
CA THR A 245 14.51 11.99 -5.29
C THR A 245 14.29 12.28 -6.77
N TYR A 246 15.28 11.96 -7.60
CA TYR A 246 15.20 12.11 -9.05
C TYR A 246 14.09 11.22 -9.65
N LEU A 247 14.04 9.93 -9.26
CA LEU A 247 13.03 8.98 -9.75
C LEU A 247 11.62 9.48 -9.47
N LEU A 248 11.33 9.85 -8.21
CA LEU A 248 10.00 10.30 -7.80
C LEU A 248 9.61 11.61 -8.49
N ASP A 249 10.54 12.56 -8.59
CA ASP A 249 10.33 13.81 -9.33
C ASP A 249 9.98 13.58 -10.79
N GLN A 250 10.71 12.69 -11.47
CA GLN A 250 10.44 12.36 -12.88
C GLN A 250 9.09 11.67 -13.08
N VAL A 251 8.66 10.82 -12.12
CA VAL A 251 7.32 10.21 -12.15
C VAL A 251 6.24 11.28 -11.95
N ILE A 252 6.39 12.15 -10.97
CA ILE A 252 5.48 13.28 -10.75
C ILE A 252 5.39 14.17 -12.01
N LYS A 253 6.52 14.54 -12.59
CA LYS A 253 6.59 15.33 -13.82
C LYS A 253 5.88 14.66 -15.01
N LYS A 254 6.11 13.36 -15.20
CA LYS A 254 5.51 12.57 -16.29
C LYS A 254 3.98 12.50 -16.20
N HIS A 255 3.45 12.51 -14.99
CA HIS A 255 2.01 12.37 -14.73
C HIS A 255 1.32 13.68 -14.29
N ALA A 256 2.04 14.81 -14.24
CA ALA A 256 1.46 16.11 -13.99
C ALA A 256 0.33 16.43 -14.97
N LYS A 257 -0.65 17.23 -14.56
CA LYS A 257 -1.87 17.57 -15.30
C LYS A 257 -2.86 16.40 -15.52
N GLN A 258 -2.57 15.23 -15.01
CA GLN A 258 -3.54 14.14 -14.99
C GLN A 258 -4.34 14.22 -13.68
N PRO A 259 -5.65 13.93 -13.69
CA PRO A 259 -6.47 13.96 -12.47
C PRO A 259 -6.15 12.73 -11.59
N VAL A 260 -4.94 12.68 -11.09
CA VAL A 260 -4.38 11.53 -10.36
C VAL A 260 -3.76 12.00 -9.04
N THR A 261 -4.01 11.26 -7.99
CA THR A 261 -3.31 11.39 -6.71
C THR A 261 -2.09 10.49 -6.70
N PHE A 262 -0.92 11.03 -6.38
CA PHE A 262 0.27 10.25 -6.11
C PHE A 262 0.29 9.88 -4.62
N ASP A 263 0.27 8.58 -4.33
CA ASP A 263 0.25 8.00 -3.00
C ASP A 263 1.65 7.47 -2.68
N PHE A 264 2.33 8.10 -1.73
CA PHE A 264 3.65 7.68 -1.30
C PHE A 264 3.62 6.43 -0.41
N GLU A 265 2.44 5.87 -0.14
CA GLU A 265 2.27 4.78 0.82
C GLU A 265 2.89 5.13 2.17
N GLY A 266 2.61 6.32 2.65
CA GLY A 266 3.24 7.06 3.74
C GLY A 266 3.66 6.22 4.94
N SER A 267 4.38 6.81 5.84
CA SER A 267 5.05 6.06 6.89
C SER A 267 4.86 6.70 8.26
N ASP A 268 4.65 5.84 9.27
CA ASP A 268 4.80 6.22 10.67
C ASP A 268 6.28 6.46 11.06
N ASP A 269 7.23 6.14 10.17
CA ASP A 269 8.64 6.54 10.28
C ASP A 269 8.78 8.02 9.90
N ASP A 270 9.18 8.86 10.85
CA ASP A 270 9.29 10.31 10.67
C ASP A 270 10.28 10.74 9.59
N ASN A 271 11.33 9.96 9.33
CA ASN A 271 12.30 10.28 8.29
C ASN A 271 11.72 10.05 6.90
N LEU A 272 11.00 8.94 6.71
CA LEU A 272 10.28 8.67 5.47
C LEU A 272 9.15 9.67 5.24
N ALA A 273 8.35 9.96 6.27
CA ALA A 273 7.30 10.96 6.17
C ALA A 273 7.86 12.33 5.77
N ARG A 274 8.95 12.77 6.40
CA ARG A 274 9.63 14.03 6.05
C ARG A 274 10.12 14.05 4.60
N PHE A 275 10.60 12.93 4.09
CA PHE A 275 11.03 12.80 2.69
C PHE A 275 9.86 13.00 1.72
N TYR A 276 8.71 12.35 1.97
CA TYR A 276 7.53 12.45 1.13
C TYR A 276 6.84 13.82 1.22
N LEU A 277 6.72 14.38 2.42
CA LEU A 277 6.25 15.75 2.63
C LEU A 277 7.17 16.77 1.93
N GLY A 278 8.46 16.47 1.86
CA GLY A 278 9.44 17.28 1.14
C GLY A 278 9.17 17.39 -0.36
N LEU A 279 8.51 16.42 -0.96
CA LEU A 279 8.06 16.42 -2.36
C LEU A 279 6.67 17.11 -2.55
N GLY A 280 6.24 17.92 -1.59
CA GLY A 280 4.98 18.64 -1.65
C GLY A 280 3.75 17.81 -1.24
N GLY A 281 3.96 16.61 -0.73
CA GLY A 281 2.87 15.77 -0.24
C GLY A 281 2.16 16.36 0.98
N THR A 282 0.93 15.95 1.19
CA THR A 282 0.09 16.33 2.34
C THR A 282 -0.16 15.11 3.20
N GLU A 283 -0.03 15.26 4.52
CA GLU A 283 -0.35 14.20 5.47
C GLU A 283 -1.86 13.94 5.49
N VAL A 284 -2.24 12.68 5.35
CA VAL A 284 -3.57 12.18 5.61
C VAL A 284 -3.50 11.03 6.60
N ARG A 285 -4.63 10.71 7.24
CA ARG A 285 -4.66 9.63 8.24
C ARG A 285 -5.71 8.60 7.87
N TYR A 286 -5.38 7.34 8.11
CA TYR A 286 -6.28 6.22 7.96
C TYR A 286 -6.33 5.41 9.27
N PRO A 287 -7.51 4.85 9.63
CA PRO A 287 -7.65 4.12 10.88
C PRO A 287 -7.18 2.68 10.77
N SER A 288 -6.69 2.11 11.87
CA SER A 288 -6.67 0.68 12.10
C SER A 288 -7.73 0.31 13.14
N TYR A 289 -8.25 -0.89 13.00
CA TYR A 289 -9.24 -1.44 13.91
C TYR A 289 -8.73 -2.75 14.49
N ALA A 290 -8.77 -2.82 15.82
CA ALA A 290 -8.36 -4.01 16.54
C ALA A 290 -9.44 -4.46 17.53
N PHE A 291 -9.69 -5.76 17.60
CA PHE A 291 -10.46 -6.36 18.67
C PHE A 291 -9.83 -7.65 19.19
N ASN A 292 -10.14 -7.98 20.44
CA ASN A 292 -9.64 -9.18 21.09
C ASN A 292 -10.74 -9.86 21.90
N ARG A 293 -11.41 -10.85 21.31
CA ARG A 293 -12.48 -11.67 21.88
C ARG A 293 -11.94 -12.99 22.47
N LEU A 294 -10.62 -13.07 22.74
CA LEU A 294 -9.99 -14.25 23.33
C LEU A 294 -10.30 -14.38 24.82
N SER A 295 -10.35 -15.62 25.31
CA SER A 295 -10.34 -15.89 26.75
C SER A 295 -9.05 -15.35 27.42
N PRO A 296 -9.00 -15.17 28.75
CA PRO A 296 -7.79 -14.75 29.45
C PRO A 296 -6.55 -15.61 29.11
N PHE A 297 -6.74 -16.92 28.99
CA PHE A 297 -5.67 -17.86 28.57
C PHE A 297 -5.23 -17.59 27.11
N GLY A 298 -6.17 -17.39 26.20
CA GLY A 298 -5.86 -17.04 24.81
C GLY A 298 -5.13 -15.70 24.67
N LYS A 299 -5.46 -14.72 25.52
CA LYS A 299 -4.74 -13.43 25.57
C LYS A 299 -3.29 -13.59 26.04
N ALA A 300 -3.03 -14.49 27.00
CA ALA A 300 -1.68 -14.81 27.46
C ALA A 300 -0.85 -15.49 26.35
N LEU A 301 -1.42 -16.46 25.63
CA LEU A 301 -0.79 -17.09 24.47
C LEU A 301 -0.46 -16.09 23.37
N LEU A 302 -1.36 -15.16 23.07
CA LEU A 302 -1.15 -14.13 22.06
C LEU A 302 0.03 -13.20 22.43
N LYS A 303 0.17 -12.83 23.71
CA LYS A 303 1.32 -12.02 24.18
C LYS A 303 2.66 -12.73 23.96
N VAL A 304 2.72 -14.03 24.18
CA VAL A 304 3.92 -14.85 23.93
C VAL A 304 4.21 -14.93 22.41
N TRP A 305 3.18 -15.07 21.61
CA TRP A 305 3.31 -15.14 20.15
C TRP A 305 3.81 -13.84 19.52
N LYS A 306 3.30 -12.67 19.96
CA LYS A 306 3.72 -11.36 19.45
C LYS A 306 5.17 -10.98 19.79
N LYS A 307 5.77 -11.65 20.77
CA LYS A 307 7.18 -11.45 21.19
C LYS A 307 8.19 -12.26 20.38
N ARG A 308 7.72 -13.18 19.52
CA ARG A 308 8.52 -14.00 18.60
C ARG A 308 8.33 -13.52 17.15
#